data_a17e998d0155b48af771e46b5f8dfb84
#
_entry.id   a17e998d0155b48af771e46b5f8dfb84
#
_cell.length_a   1.000
_cell.length_b   1.000
_cell.length_c   1.000
_cell.angle_alpha   90.00
_cell.angle_beta   90.00
_cell.angle_gamma   90.00
#
_symmetry.space_group_name_H-M   'P 1'
#
loop_
_entity.id
_entity.type
_entity.pdbx_description
1 polymer ?
#
loop_
_entity_poly.entity_id
_entity_poly.type
_entity_poly.pdbx_seq_one_letter_code
_entity_poly.pdbx_strand_id
1 'polypeptide(L)'
;MTVTSSAYDPILRGVINAHKERQALTLTSFLAARLALSVHALLMSETPGAGDGRIILVPIPSASRAVRRRGFDATASIVRGAARRLRVRYPMTVRPALTQGRRVADQAGLRAAARQENLFGAFRLRIPITTGVAVLVDDLVTTGSSLAEAARVLRAARITVLGAATVAATVRLRPPNSPEIGDFSRAMFTD
;
A
#
# COMPACT_ATOMS: atom_id res chain seq x y z
N MET A 1 2.30 -5.85 10.19
CA MET A 1 1.20 -4.89 10.50
C MET A 1 0.76 -4.17 9.23
N THR A 2 -0.52 -3.76 9.12
CA THR A 2 -1.03 -2.90 8.03
C THR A 2 -1.77 -1.73 8.65
N VAL A 3 -1.41 -0.51 8.26
CA VAL A 3 -2.02 0.73 8.73
C VAL A 3 -2.77 1.40 7.60
N THR A 4 -3.97 1.90 7.87
CA THR A 4 -4.78 2.65 6.91
C THR A 4 -5.27 3.95 7.53
N SER A 5 -5.37 4.99 6.71
CA SER A 5 -5.86 6.29 7.18
C SER A 5 -7.38 6.43 7.13
N SER A 6 -8.09 5.50 6.47
CA SER A 6 -9.52 5.65 6.24
C SER A 6 -10.21 4.31 6.05
N ALA A 7 -11.48 4.25 6.46
CA ALA A 7 -12.39 3.23 5.98
C ALA A 7 -12.70 3.45 4.50
N TYR A 8 -12.94 2.36 3.77
CA TYR A 8 -13.34 2.41 2.36
C TYR A 8 -14.86 2.64 2.27
N ASP A 9 -15.28 3.88 2.50
CA ASP A 9 -16.66 4.33 2.37
C ASP A 9 -17.02 4.68 0.91
N PRO A 10 -18.29 4.94 0.59
CA PRO A 10 -18.73 5.29 -0.76
C PRO A 10 -18.05 6.53 -1.33
N ILE A 11 -17.73 7.53 -0.50
CA ILE A 11 -17.09 8.78 -0.92
C ILE A 11 -15.65 8.50 -1.35
N LEU A 12 -14.87 7.87 -0.48
CA LEU A 12 -13.47 7.55 -0.77
C LEU A 12 -13.33 6.55 -1.92
N ARG A 13 -14.31 5.63 -2.05
CA ARG A 13 -14.43 4.77 -3.23
C ARG A 13 -14.57 5.60 -4.51
N GLY A 14 -15.45 6.60 -4.50
CA GLY A 14 -15.62 7.52 -5.62
C GLY A 14 -14.33 8.26 -5.97
N VAL A 15 -13.62 8.76 -4.97
CA VAL A 15 -12.34 9.48 -5.13
C VAL A 15 -11.26 8.58 -5.73
N ILE A 16 -11.05 7.38 -5.19
CA ILE A 16 -10.06 6.42 -5.68
C ILE A 16 -10.39 6.00 -7.13
N ASN A 17 -11.66 5.72 -7.42
CA ASN A 17 -12.10 5.35 -8.77
C ASN A 17 -11.95 6.52 -9.76
N ALA A 18 -12.30 7.75 -9.37
CA ALA A 18 -12.10 8.93 -10.20
C ALA A 18 -10.62 9.15 -10.53
N HIS A 19 -9.74 8.99 -9.55
CA HIS A 19 -8.30 9.07 -9.76
C HIS A 19 -7.80 7.96 -10.69
N LYS A 20 -8.22 6.71 -10.48
CA LYS A 20 -7.76 5.56 -11.26
C LYS A 20 -8.35 5.52 -12.68
N GLU A 21 -9.66 5.64 -12.80
CA GLU A 21 -10.35 5.33 -14.05
C GLU A 21 -10.71 6.58 -14.88
N ARG A 22 -10.89 7.73 -14.23
CA ARG A 22 -11.23 9.00 -14.89
C ARG A 22 -10.05 9.97 -14.99
N GLN A 23 -8.85 9.54 -14.58
CA GLN A 23 -7.61 10.34 -14.60
C GLN A 23 -7.74 11.70 -13.88
N ALA A 24 -8.54 11.75 -12.81
CA ALA A 24 -8.68 12.96 -12.00
C ALA A 24 -7.40 13.20 -11.18
N LEU A 25 -6.32 13.66 -11.85
CA LEU A 25 -4.98 13.81 -11.29
C LEU A 25 -4.93 14.86 -10.17
N THR A 26 -5.88 15.79 -10.13
CA THR A 26 -6.04 16.75 -9.03
C THR A 26 -6.24 16.05 -7.67
N LEU A 27 -6.85 14.86 -7.68
CA LEU A 27 -7.04 14.05 -6.48
C LEU A 27 -5.76 13.37 -5.97
N THR A 28 -4.69 13.34 -6.76
CA THR A 28 -3.41 12.73 -6.35
C THR A 28 -2.89 13.35 -5.06
N SER A 29 -2.98 14.67 -4.91
CA SER A 29 -2.52 15.40 -3.72
C SER A 29 -3.26 14.97 -2.46
N PHE A 30 -4.59 14.85 -2.55
CA PHE A 30 -5.44 14.39 -1.45
C PHE A 30 -5.11 12.94 -1.05
N LEU A 31 -5.09 12.03 -2.01
CA LEU A 31 -4.77 10.61 -1.76
C LEU A 31 -3.35 10.42 -1.22
N ALA A 32 -2.40 11.21 -1.71
CA ALA A 32 -1.02 11.20 -1.22
C ALA A 32 -0.90 11.70 0.23
N ALA A 33 -1.70 12.69 0.62
CA ALA A 33 -1.75 13.15 2.02
C ALA A 33 -2.29 12.06 2.93
N ARG A 34 -3.38 11.37 2.52
CA ARG A 34 -3.94 10.24 3.27
C ARG A 34 -2.94 9.08 3.40
N LEU A 35 -2.24 8.71 2.32
CA LEU A 35 -1.20 7.69 2.38
C LEU A 35 -0.04 8.11 3.28
N ALA A 36 0.36 9.39 3.25
CA ALA A 36 1.42 9.90 4.12
C ALA A 36 1.07 9.74 5.60
N LEU A 37 -0.20 9.97 6.00
CA LEU A 37 -0.66 9.73 7.37
C LEU A 37 -0.53 8.25 7.76
N SER A 38 -0.93 7.32 6.89
CA SER A 38 -0.80 5.88 7.16
C SER A 38 0.67 5.45 7.30
N VAL A 39 1.54 5.94 6.41
CA VAL A 39 2.99 5.66 6.48
C VAL A 39 3.57 6.25 7.76
N HIS A 40 3.23 7.48 8.12
CA HIS A 40 3.69 8.12 9.34
C HIS A 40 3.26 7.34 10.58
N ALA A 41 1.99 6.97 10.67
CA ALA A 41 1.46 6.18 11.80
C ALA A 41 2.16 4.82 11.92
N LEU A 42 2.43 4.14 10.79
CA LEU A 42 3.20 2.89 10.80
C LEU A 42 4.62 3.11 11.34
N LEU A 43 5.31 4.16 10.90
CA LEU A 43 6.67 4.46 11.35
C LEU A 43 6.74 4.87 12.81
N MET A 44 5.67 5.44 13.35
CA MET A 44 5.57 5.78 14.78
C MET A 44 5.27 4.56 15.66
N SER A 45 4.54 3.57 15.14
CA SER A 45 4.19 2.35 15.88
C SER A 45 5.26 1.26 15.82
N GLU A 46 6.13 1.31 14.82
CA GLU A 46 7.17 0.32 14.59
C GLU A 46 8.53 1.02 14.66
N THR A 47 9.39 0.60 15.56
CA THR A 47 10.78 1.08 15.56
C THR A 47 11.50 0.44 14.36
N PRO A 48 12.02 1.21 13.40
CA PRO A 48 12.86 0.65 12.37
C PRO A 48 14.05 -0.04 13.06
N GLY A 49 14.12 -1.37 12.95
CA GLY A 49 15.22 -2.14 13.54
C GLY A 49 16.58 -1.65 13.05
N ALA A 50 17.66 -2.17 13.63
CA ALA A 50 19.04 -1.80 13.39
C ALA A 50 19.43 -1.86 11.89
N GLY A 51 19.14 -0.80 11.17
CA GLY A 51 19.51 -0.54 9.79
C GLY A 51 19.98 0.90 9.66
N ASP A 52 20.37 1.33 8.46
CA ASP A 52 20.82 2.70 8.16
C ASP A 52 19.70 3.78 8.28
N GLY A 53 18.57 3.42 8.88
CA GLY A 53 17.40 4.30 9.08
C GLY A 53 16.65 4.65 7.79
N ARG A 54 17.06 4.13 6.64
CA ARG A 54 16.43 4.44 5.36
C ARG A 54 15.11 3.69 5.18
N ILE A 55 14.08 4.41 4.81
CA ILE A 55 12.76 3.86 4.52
C ILE A 55 12.58 3.73 3.00
N ILE A 56 12.24 2.53 2.56
CA ILE A 56 11.97 2.24 1.15
C ILE A 56 10.47 2.00 0.97
N LEU A 57 9.77 2.95 0.37
CA LEU A 57 8.38 2.74 0.00
C LEU A 57 8.32 1.88 -1.27
N VAL A 58 7.73 0.70 -1.14
CA VAL A 58 7.56 -0.26 -2.24
C VAL A 58 6.10 -0.31 -2.66
N PRO A 59 5.73 0.33 -3.79
CA PRO A 59 4.37 0.27 -4.29
C PRO A 59 4.01 -1.16 -4.71
N ILE A 60 2.78 -1.57 -4.41
CA ILE A 60 2.21 -2.80 -4.98
C ILE A 60 2.07 -2.60 -6.50
N PRO A 61 2.54 -3.55 -7.32
CA PRO A 61 2.50 -3.42 -8.77
C PRO A 61 1.07 -3.35 -9.30
N SER A 62 0.71 -2.28 -9.96
CA SER A 62 -0.52 -2.20 -10.75
C SER A 62 -0.45 -3.14 -11.96
N ALA A 63 -1.60 -3.68 -12.39
CA ALA A 63 -1.64 -4.49 -13.61
C ALA A 63 -1.15 -3.70 -14.82
N SER A 64 -0.15 -4.23 -15.54
CA SER A 64 0.48 -3.55 -16.66
C SER A 64 -0.53 -3.14 -17.76
N ARG A 65 -1.58 -3.95 -17.97
CA ARG A 65 -2.67 -3.62 -18.89
C ARG A 65 -3.44 -2.37 -18.43
N ALA A 66 -3.73 -2.27 -17.13
CA ALA A 66 -4.42 -1.12 -16.56
C ALA A 66 -3.56 0.16 -16.64
N VAL A 67 -2.26 0.06 -16.38
CA VAL A 67 -1.31 1.18 -16.52
C VAL A 67 -1.22 1.64 -17.97
N ARG A 68 -1.09 0.70 -18.93
CA ARG A 68 -1.07 1.05 -20.37
C ARG A 68 -2.38 1.70 -20.83
N ARG A 69 -3.54 1.19 -20.38
CA ARG A 69 -4.84 1.77 -20.72
C ARG A 69 -5.00 3.18 -20.22
N ARG A 70 -4.50 3.45 -19.01
CA ARG A 70 -4.61 4.76 -18.34
C ARG A 70 -3.50 5.75 -18.70
N GLY A 71 -2.39 5.29 -19.26
CA GLY A 71 -1.22 6.11 -19.54
C GLY A 71 -0.40 6.49 -18.31
N PHE A 72 -0.81 6.08 -17.09
CA PHE A 72 -0.08 6.38 -15.85
C PHE A 72 -0.30 5.30 -14.79
N ASP A 73 0.65 5.19 -13.86
CA ASP A 73 0.53 4.35 -12.68
C ASP A 73 -0.03 5.18 -11.51
N ALA A 74 -1.31 4.96 -11.24
CA ALA A 74 -2.06 5.68 -10.22
C ALA A 74 -1.47 5.48 -8.82
N THR A 75 -1.20 4.23 -8.42
CA THR A 75 -0.61 3.90 -7.13
C THR A 75 0.78 4.53 -6.98
N ALA A 76 1.64 4.38 -7.97
CA ALA A 76 2.97 4.99 -7.94
C ALA A 76 2.93 6.52 -7.85
N SER A 77 1.93 7.19 -8.45
CA SER A 77 1.78 8.65 -8.36
C SER A 77 1.42 9.10 -6.94
N ILE A 78 0.50 8.40 -6.28
CA ILE A 78 0.11 8.64 -4.89
C ILE A 78 1.32 8.42 -3.96
N VAL A 79 2.06 7.32 -4.15
CA VAL A 79 3.23 6.97 -3.32
C VAL A 79 4.33 8.02 -3.44
N ARG A 80 4.64 8.50 -4.67
CA ARG A 80 5.59 9.59 -4.86
C ARG A 80 5.15 10.88 -4.18
N GLY A 81 3.86 11.18 -4.19
CA GLY A 81 3.29 12.32 -3.50
C GLY A 81 3.41 12.20 -1.98
N ALA A 82 3.14 11.03 -1.40
CA ALA A 82 3.32 10.75 0.02
C ALA A 82 4.79 10.86 0.44
N ALA A 83 5.70 10.27 -0.32
CA ALA A 83 7.14 10.35 -0.05
C ALA A 83 7.63 11.80 -0.02
N ARG A 84 7.22 12.65 -0.98
CA ARG A 84 7.59 14.08 -0.97
C ARG A 84 7.19 14.80 0.31
N ARG A 85 6.03 14.48 0.89
CA ARG A 85 5.55 15.06 2.15
C ARG A 85 6.35 14.60 3.36
N LEU A 86 6.80 13.35 3.35
CA LEU A 86 7.46 12.73 4.51
C LEU A 86 8.98 12.86 4.50
N ARG A 87 9.60 13.20 3.36
CA ARG A 87 11.07 13.32 3.23
C ARG A 87 11.72 14.35 4.16
N VAL A 88 10.98 15.34 4.61
CA VAL A 88 11.47 16.32 5.58
C VAL A 88 11.75 15.66 6.92
N ARG A 89 10.97 14.62 7.28
CA ARG A 89 11.04 13.94 8.59
C ARG A 89 11.77 12.60 8.55
N TYR A 90 11.73 11.91 7.40
CA TYR A 90 12.28 10.56 7.27
C TYR A 90 13.18 10.44 6.04
N PRO A 91 14.38 9.82 6.16
CA PRO A 91 15.20 9.49 5.01
C PRO A 91 14.52 8.38 4.20
N MET A 92 13.75 8.75 3.18
CA MET A 92 12.97 7.78 2.41
C MET A 92 13.09 7.92 0.89
N THR A 93 12.92 6.80 0.22
CA THR A 93 12.89 6.71 -1.23
C THR A 93 11.71 5.86 -1.68
N VAL A 94 11.28 6.04 -2.93
CA VAL A 94 10.28 5.19 -3.57
C VAL A 94 10.98 4.26 -4.55
N ARG A 95 10.83 2.95 -4.36
CA ARG A 95 11.37 1.93 -5.26
C ARG A 95 10.26 0.98 -5.73
N PRO A 96 9.88 1.00 -7.00
CA PRO A 96 8.99 0.00 -7.59
C PRO A 96 9.77 -1.30 -7.80
N ALA A 97 10.15 -1.93 -6.68
CA ALA A 97 11.02 -3.10 -6.66
C ALA A 97 10.33 -4.38 -7.15
N LEU A 98 9.01 -4.39 -7.14
CA LEU A 98 8.20 -5.55 -7.53
C LEU A 98 7.62 -5.37 -8.93
N THR A 99 7.41 -6.48 -9.61
CA THR A 99 6.66 -6.57 -10.89
C THR A 99 5.73 -7.76 -10.86
N GLN A 100 4.68 -7.74 -11.68
CA GLN A 100 3.83 -8.90 -11.89
C GLN A 100 4.61 -9.96 -12.69
N GLY A 101 4.78 -11.14 -12.10
CA GLY A 101 5.53 -12.25 -12.69
C GLY A 101 4.70 -13.16 -13.61
N ARG A 102 3.39 -13.24 -13.37
CA ARG A 102 2.43 -14.06 -14.12
C ARG A 102 1.20 -13.21 -14.42
N ARG A 103 0.51 -13.47 -15.52
CA ARG A 103 -0.81 -12.89 -15.76
C ARG A 103 -1.75 -13.39 -14.67
N VAL A 104 -2.05 -12.55 -13.70
CA VAL A 104 -3.18 -12.77 -12.81
C VAL A 104 -4.42 -12.58 -13.68
N ALA A 105 -5.20 -13.64 -13.86
CA ALA A 105 -6.44 -13.56 -14.62
C ALA A 105 -7.36 -12.50 -13.99
N ASP A 106 -8.05 -11.74 -14.82
CA ASP A 106 -9.03 -10.73 -14.38
C ASP A 106 -10.12 -11.44 -13.58
N GLN A 107 -10.19 -11.16 -12.28
CA GLN A 107 -10.98 -11.94 -11.33
C GLN A 107 -12.15 -11.12 -10.78
N ALA A 108 -12.90 -10.50 -11.67
CA ALA A 108 -14.24 -10.03 -11.31
C ALA A 108 -15.10 -11.28 -10.98
N GLY A 109 -15.29 -11.55 -9.69
CA GLY A 109 -16.22 -12.61 -9.24
C GLY A 109 -15.66 -13.71 -8.33
N LEU A 110 -14.34 -13.84 -8.12
CA LEU A 110 -13.79 -14.89 -7.26
C LEU A 110 -13.92 -14.57 -5.76
N ARG A 111 -14.27 -15.61 -4.97
CA ARG A 111 -14.33 -15.54 -3.50
C ARG A 111 -12.93 -15.26 -2.90
N ALA A 112 -12.87 -14.71 -1.69
CA ALA A 112 -11.64 -14.26 -1.03
C ALA A 112 -10.53 -15.33 -0.98
N ALA A 113 -10.87 -16.61 -0.74
CA ALA A 113 -9.91 -17.72 -0.72
C ALA A 113 -9.29 -17.96 -2.11
N ALA A 114 -10.09 -17.95 -3.18
CA ALA A 114 -9.60 -18.11 -4.54
C ALA A 114 -8.70 -16.93 -4.99
N ARG A 115 -8.90 -15.72 -4.44
CA ARG A 115 -7.99 -14.58 -4.68
C ARG A 115 -6.63 -14.77 -4.00
N GLN A 116 -6.59 -15.42 -2.86
CA GLN A 116 -5.34 -15.69 -2.14
C GLN A 116 -4.48 -16.73 -2.87
N GLU A 117 -5.06 -17.82 -3.32
CA GLU A 117 -4.39 -18.87 -4.12
C GLU A 117 -3.90 -18.34 -5.46
N ASN A 118 -4.68 -17.48 -6.12
CA ASN A 118 -4.34 -16.92 -7.41
C ASN A 118 -3.22 -15.87 -7.36
N LEU A 119 -2.95 -15.28 -6.19
CA LEU A 119 -1.88 -14.28 -6.03
C LEU A 119 -0.55 -14.89 -5.60
N PHE A 120 -0.52 -16.15 -5.16
CA PHE A 120 0.74 -16.83 -4.86
C PHE A 120 1.62 -16.96 -6.12
N GLY A 121 2.85 -16.44 -6.05
CA GLY A 121 3.76 -16.36 -7.20
C GLY A 121 3.40 -15.27 -8.23
N ALA A 122 2.44 -14.39 -7.91
CA ALA A 122 2.01 -13.31 -8.81
C ALA A 122 3.06 -12.19 -8.93
N PHE A 123 3.90 -12.01 -7.92
CA PHE A 123 4.93 -10.97 -7.93
C PHE A 123 6.33 -11.56 -7.98
N ARG A 124 7.24 -10.79 -8.60
CA ARG A 124 8.69 -11.06 -8.64
C ARG A 124 9.46 -9.80 -8.27
N LEU A 125 10.61 -9.97 -7.61
CA LEU A 125 11.55 -8.90 -7.39
C LEU A 125 12.19 -8.51 -8.73
N ARG A 126 12.10 -7.22 -9.08
CA ARG A 126 12.69 -6.66 -10.29
C ARG A 126 13.95 -5.85 -10.01
N ILE A 127 13.92 -5.11 -8.90
CA ILE A 127 15.03 -4.24 -8.49
C ILE A 127 15.43 -4.65 -7.07
N PRO A 128 16.68 -5.05 -6.84
CA PRO A 128 17.15 -5.39 -5.52
C PRO A 128 17.10 -4.17 -4.59
N ILE A 129 16.82 -4.43 -3.32
CA ILE A 129 16.94 -3.48 -2.22
C ILE A 129 18.06 -3.99 -1.33
N THR A 130 19.16 -3.26 -1.27
CA THR A 130 20.38 -3.68 -0.57
C THR A 130 20.55 -3.01 0.78
N THR A 131 19.83 -1.94 1.04
CA THR A 131 19.92 -1.14 2.28
C THR A 131 18.54 -0.64 2.67
N GLY A 132 18.32 -0.39 3.98
CA GLY A 132 17.08 0.14 4.51
C GLY A 132 15.99 -0.91 4.78
N VAL A 133 14.84 -0.42 5.24
CA VAL A 133 13.65 -1.24 5.52
C VAL A 133 12.53 -0.91 4.54
N ALA A 134 11.83 -1.93 4.07
CA ALA A 134 10.73 -1.78 3.13
C ALA A 134 9.40 -1.53 3.87
N VAL A 135 8.64 -0.55 3.39
CA VAL A 135 7.23 -0.37 3.70
C VAL A 135 6.44 -0.61 2.42
N LEU A 136 5.57 -1.61 2.44
CA LEU A 136 4.66 -1.88 1.33
C LEU A 136 3.57 -0.83 1.29
N VAL A 137 3.25 -0.32 0.10
CA VAL A 137 2.24 0.73 -0.03
C VAL A 137 1.26 0.45 -1.18
N ASP A 138 -0.02 0.65 -0.89
CA ASP A 138 -1.11 0.52 -1.87
C ASP A 138 -2.15 1.62 -1.64
N ASP A 139 -3.09 1.79 -2.54
CA ASP A 139 -4.20 2.71 -2.32
C ASP A 139 -5.36 2.06 -1.55
N LEU A 140 -5.61 0.78 -1.77
CA LEU A 140 -6.72 0.07 -1.15
C LEU A 140 -6.32 -1.34 -0.72
N VAL A 141 -6.59 -1.69 0.53
CA VAL A 141 -6.55 -3.08 0.97
C VAL A 141 -7.97 -3.64 1.10
N THR A 142 -8.20 -4.78 0.45
CA THR A 142 -9.45 -5.55 0.56
C THR A 142 -9.23 -6.84 1.36
N THR A 143 -8.57 -7.82 0.79
CA THR A 143 -8.23 -9.09 1.44
C THR A 143 -6.83 -9.08 2.05
N GLY A 144 -5.97 -8.15 1.64
CA GLY A 144 -4.56 -8.12 2.02
C GLY A 144 -3.67 -9.10 1.24
N SER A 145 -4.24 -9.91 0.33
CA SER A 145 -3.50 -10.97 -0.38
C SER A 145 -2.34 -10.42 -1.22
N SER A 146 -2.53 -9.26 -1.87
CA SER A 146 -1.45 -8.58 -2.63
C SER A 146 -0.31 -8.14 -1.71
N LEU A 147 -0.64 -7.56 -0.56
CA LEU A 147 0.35 -7.15 0.44
C LEU A 147 1.10 -8.34 1.03
N ALA A 148 0.38 -9.44 1.31
CA ALA A 148 0.97 -10.68 1.84
C ALA A 148 1.95 -11.30 0.83
N GLU A 149 1.57 -11.40 -0.44
CA GLU A 149 2.44 -11.91 -1.50
C GLU A 149 3.66 -11.01 -1.73
N ALA A 150 3.47 -9.69 -1.76
CA ALA A 150 4.57 -8.74 -1.86
C ALA A 150 5.57 -8.88 -0.69
N ALA A 151 5.05 -9.01 0.53
CA ALA A 151 5.88 -9.24 1.72
C ALA A 151 6.64 -10.58 1.63
N ARG A 152 5.99 -11.64 1.15
CA ARG A 152 6.62 -12.94 0.93
C ARG A 152 7.81 -12.82 -0.04
N VAL A 153 7.62 -12.13 -1.17
CA VAL A 153 8.68 -11.96 -2.18
C VAL A 153 9.86 -11.16 -1.63
N LEU A 154 9.59 -10.06 -0.91
CA LEU A 154 10.67 -9.25 -0.33
C LEU A 154 11.44 -10.02 0.77
N ARG A 155 10.73 -10.71 1.66
CA ARG A 155 11.34 -11.52 2.72
C ARG A 155 12.16 -12.68 2.16
N ALA A 156 11.69 -13.35 1.11
CA ALA A 156 12.45 -14.38 0.41
C ALA A 156 13.77 -13.86 -0.17
N ALA A 157 13.82 -12.57 -0.52
CA ALA A 157 15.03 -11.86 -0.93
C ALA A 157 15.82 -11.26 0.25
N ARG A 158 15.52 -11.65 1.48
CA ARG A 158 16.14 -11.16 2.73
C ARG A 158 15.99 -9.64 2.95
N ILE A 159 14.95 -9.04 2.41
CA ILE A 159 14.63 -7.63 2.61
C ILE A 159 13.70 -7.51 3.83
N THR A 160 14.11 -6.71 4.80
CA THR A 160 13.28 -6.43 5.98
C THR A 160 12.04 -5.65 5.57
N VAL A 161 10.85 -6.19 5.91
CA VAL A 161 9.56 -5.54 5.68
C VAL A 161 8.99 -5.10 7.02
N LEU A 162 8.96 -3.78 7.25
CA LEU A 162 8.42 -3.18 8.47
C LEU A 162 6.90 -3.40 8.58
N GLY A 163 6.20 -3.18 7.48
CA GLY A 163 4.75 -3.32 7.44
C GLY A 163 4.17 -2.82 6.12
N ALA A 164 2.88 -2.54 6.14
CA ALA A 164 2.18 -1.99 4.99
C ALA A 164 1.36 -0.76 5.38
N ALA A 165 1.23 0.19 4.44
CA ALA A 165 0.40 1.38 4.59
C ALA A 165 -0.49 1.57 3.36
N THR A 166 -1.77 1.89 3.58
CA THR A 166 -2.75 2.10 2.50
C THR A 166 -3.59 3.35 2.75
N VAL A 167 -4.19 3.89 1.70
CA VAL A 167 -5.13 5.02 1.83
C VAL A 167 -6.42 4.54 2.49
N ALA A 168 -6.93 3.37 2.09
CA ALA A 168 -8.19 2.83 2.58
C ALA A 168 -8.14 1.33 2.82
N ALA A 169 -9.02 0.85 3.69
CA ALA A 169 -9.30 -0.56 3.90
C ALA A 169 -10.80 -0.82 3.85
N THR A 170 -11.20 -1.92 3.19
CA THR A 170 -12.57 -2.42 3.36
C THR A 170 -12.72 -2.96 4.77
N VAL A 171 -13.74 -2.44 5.47
CA VAL A 171 -14.12 -2.98 6.79
C VAL A 171 -14.58 -4.41 6.57
N ARG A 172 -13.77 -5.38 6.98
CA ARG A 172 -14.29 -6.74 7.18
C ARG A 172 -15.09 -6.70 8.47
N LEU A 173 -16.36 -7.07 8.40
CA LEU A 173 -17.09 -7.45 9.59
C LEU A 173 -16.31 -8.59 10.24
N ARG A 174 -15.66 -8.29 11.33
CA ARG A 174 -14.79 -9.19 12.07
C ARG A 174 -15.66 -10.04 12.98
N PRO A 175 -15.37 -11.34 13.16
CA PRO A 175 -15.99 -12.09 14.25
C PRO A 175 -15.63 -11.43 15.60
N PRO A 176 -16.50 -11.47 16.61
CA PRO A 176 -16.46 -10.64 17.83
C PRO A 176 -15.26 -10.82 18.77
N ASN A 177 -14.28 -11.68 18.46
CA ASN A 177 -13.16 -12.02 19.35
C ASN A 177 -11.76 -11.69 18.81
N SER A 178 -11.61 -10.65 18.03
CA SER A 178 -10.27 -10.26 17.55
C SER A 178 -9.83 -8.93 18.20
N PRO A 179 -8.53 -8.71 18.63
CA PRO A 179 -8.07 -7.48 19.27
C PRO A 179 -8.30 -6.25 18.41
N GLU A 180 -8.64 -5.12 19.01
CA GLU A 180 -8.96 -3.85 18.36
C GLU A 180 -7.78 -3.32 17.55
N ILE A 181 -8.03 -2.99 16.29
CA ILE A 181 -7.15 -2.07 15.54
C ILE A 181 -7.53 -0.69 16.04
N GLY A 182 -6.62 -0.01 16.75
CA GLY A 182 -6.86 1.32 17.28
C GLY A 182 -7.38 2.25 16.19
N ASP A 183 -8.56 2.82 16.42
CA ASP A 183 -9.16 3.86 15.60
C ASP A 183 -8.42 5.18 15.86
N PHE A 184 -7.38 5.43 15.08
CA PHE A 184 -6.60 6.67 15.15
C PHE A 184 -7.34 7.91 14.62
N SER A 185 -8.59 7.77 14.18
CA SER A 185 -9.36 8.92 13.69
C SER A 185 -9.80 9.89 14.80
N ARG A 186 -9.77 9.46 16.06
CA ARG A 186 -10.20 10.27 17.21
C ARG A 186 -9.11 11.09 17.91
N ALA A 187 -7.83 10.86 17.63
CA ALA A 187 -6.74 11.45 18.40
C ALA A 187 -6.16 12.75 17.81
N MET A 188 -6.68 13.29 16.71
CA MET A 188 -6.09 14.48 16.06
C MET A 188 -6.98 15.73 16.00
N PHE A 189 -8.09 15.77 16.74
CA PHE A 189 -8.98 16.96 16.77
C PHE A 189 -9.33 17.43 18.19
N THR A 190 -8.37 17.41 19.10
CA THR A 190 -8.50 18.15 20.37
C THR A 190 -7.25 18.99 20.55
N ASP A 191 -7.46 20.31 20.36
CA ASP A 191 -6.61 21.49 20.58
C ASP A 191 -5.42 21.68 19.65
#